data_8bbc62f1a0e7b146bc6545501cf38656
#
_entry.id   8bbc62f1a0e7b146bc6545501cf38656
#
_cell.length_a   1.000
_cell.length_b   1.000
_cell.length_c   1.000
_cell.angle_alpha   90.00
_cell.angle_beta   90.00
_cell.angle_gamma   90.00
#
_symmetry.space_group_name_H-M   'P 1'
#
loop_
_entity.id
_entity.type
_entity.pdbx_description
1 polymer ?
#
loop_
_entity_poly.entity_id
_entity_poly.type
_entity_poly.pdbx_seq_one_letter_code
_entity_poly.pdbx_strand_id
1 'polypeptide(L)'
;MQRICVDMDEVMADTLAEHIRRYNQAFDEDVTPDDLAGKGLWEIAPLDRQAQLRAFLDAEDFFEVLDVIPGAQPVLKDLSERFEIFIATQAMAVPNSLGPKYRWLQRHFPFIPPAHYVFCGNK
;
A
#
# COMPACT_ATOMS: atom_id res chain seq x y z
N MET A 1 -20.12 5.56 -18.33
CA MET A 1 -19.46 6.16 -17.15
C MET A 1 -18.02 6.48 -17.44
N GLN A 2 -17.57 7.63 -16.96
CA GLN A 2 -16.15 7.94 -16.98
C GLN A 2 -15.38 6.99 -16.04
N ARG A 3 -14.11 6.79 -16.37
CA ARG A 3 -13.22 5.93 -15.60
C ARG A 3 -12.22 6.78 -14.84
N ILE A 4 -11.96 6.41 -13.59
CA ILE A 4 -10.87 7.02 -12.81
C ILE A 4 -9.97 5.90 -12.32
N CYS A 5 -8.68 6.19 -12.27
CA CYS A 5 -7.67 5.27 -11.79
C CYS A 5 -7.13 5.79 -10.45
N VAL A 6 -7.15 4.95 -9.44
CA VAL A 6 -6.74 5.30 -8.08
C VAL A 6 -5.52 4.47 -7.71
N ASP A 7 -4.54 5.13 -7.12
CA ASP A 7 -3.37 4.45 -6.58
C ASP A 7 -3.74 3.72 -5.28
N MET A 8 -3.10 2.60 -5.00
CA MET A 8 -3.38 1.81 -3.80
C MET A 8 -2.56 2.28 -2.59
N ASP A 9 -1.23 2.26 -2.72
CA ASP A 9 -0.35 2.55 -1.58
C ASP A 9 -0.41 4.03 -1.23
N GLU A 10 -0.56 4.34 0.06
CA GLU A 10 -0.66 5.68 0.63
C GLU A 10 -1.91 6.46 0.21
N VAL A 11 -2.79 5.83 -0.56
CA VAL A 11 -4.10 6.40 -0.94
C VAL A 11 -5.24 5.58 -0.34
N MET A 12 -5.18 4.27 -0.47
CA MET A 12 -6.17 3.33 0.06
C MET A 12 -5.61 2.58 1.26
N ALA A 13 -4.36 2.13 1.17
CA ALA A 13 -3.66 1.34 2.17
C ALA A 13 -2.54 2.15 2.81
N ASP A 14 -2.43 2.07 4.14
CA ASP A 14 -1.38 2.75 4.89
C ASP A 14 -0.12 1.88 4.93
N THR A 15 0.54 1.79 3.79
CA THR A 15 1.74 0.98 3.61
C THR A 15 2.90 1.51 4.44
N LEU A 16 3.04 2.84 4.50
CA LEU A 16 4.13 3.47 5.25
C LEU A 16 4.03 3.15 6.74
N ALA A 17 2.84 3.19 7.32
CA ALA A 17 2.67 2.91 8.74
C ALA A 17 3.13 1.48 9.09
N GLU A 18 2.81 0.50 8.27
CA GLU A 18 3.25 -0.87 8.51
C GLU A 18 4.76 -1.02 8.33
N HIS A 19 5.34 -0.34 7.34
CA HIS A 19 6.77 -0.36 7.11
C HIS A 19 7.53 0.24 8.30
N ILE A 20 7.06 1.37 8.80
CA ILE A 20 7.63 2.02 9.99
C ILE A 20 7.49 1.12 11.22
N ARG A 21 6.34 0.50 11.41
CA ARG A 21 6.10 -0.40 12.54
C ARG A 21 7.12 -1.55 12.56
N ARG A 22 7.33 -2.20 11.41
CA ARG A 22 8.29 -3.30 11.31
C ARG A 22 9.73 -2.83 11.50
N TYR A 23 10.05 -1.67 10.96
CA TYR A 23 11.35 -1.04 11.14
C TYR A 23 11.63 -0.78 12.63
N ASN A 24 10.71 -0.12 13.31
CA ASN A 24 10.86 0.20 14.72
C ASN A 24 11.02 -1.06 15.58
N GLN A 25 10.25 -2.08 15.28
CA GLN A 25 10.30 -3.34 16.01
C GLN A 25 11.64 -4.05 15.79
N ALA A 26 12.14 -4.06 14.56
CA ALA A 26 13.38 -4.77 14.22
C ALA A 26 14.63 -4.06 14.75
N PHE A 27 14.62 -2.72 14.77
CA PHE A 27 15.79 -1.93 15.10
C PHE A 27 15.67 -1.16 16.42
N ASP A 28 14.62 -1.43 17.19
CA ASP A 28 14.37 -0.80 18.50
C ASP A 28 14.42 0.73 18.40
N GLU A 29 13.63 1.29 17.46
CA GLU A 29 13.54 2.71 17.22
C GLU A 29 12.10 3.21 17.37
N ASP A 30 11.91 4.54 17.36
CA ASP A 30 10.65 5.22 17.57
C ASP A 30 10.33 6.18 16.42
N VAL A 31 10.65 5.81 15.19
CA VAL A 31 10.39 6.66 14.01
C VAL A 31 8.87 6.85 13.86
N THR A 32 8.48 8.10 13.60
CA THR A 32 7.10 8.48 13.30
C THR A 32 7.04 9.06 11.89
N PRO A 33 5.85 9.17 11.27
CA PRO A 33 5.72 9.82 9.97
C PRO A 33 6.26 11.26 9.97
N ASP A 34 6.09 12.00 11.09
CA ASP A 34 6.60 13.36 11.21
C ASP A 34 8.13 13.42 11.15
N ASP A 35 8.82 12.40 11.64
CA ASP A 35 10.27 12.32 11.59
C ASP A 35 10.81 12.21 10.16
N LEU A 36 9.98 11.76 9.23
CA LEU A 36 10.40 11.59 7.84
C LEU A 36 10.41 12.91 7.07
N ALA A 37 9.70 13.93 7.54
CA ALA A 37 9.64 15.26 6.92
C ALA A 37 9.32 15.19 5.41
N GLY A 38 8.37 14.32 5.04
CA GLY A 38 7.95 14.13 3.66
C GLY A 38 8.82 13.18 2.85
N LYS A 39 9.88 12.64 3.44
CA LYS A 39 10.74 11.65 2.78
C LYS A 39 10.22 10.23 3.03
N GLY A 40 10.67 9.29 2.21
CA GLY A 40 10.42 7.88 2.45
C GLY A 40 11.35 7.30 3.50
N LEU A 41 10.95 6.17 4.08
CA LEU A 41 11.78 5.47 5.06
C LEU A 41 13.14 5.07 4.46
N TRP A 42 13.16 4.75 3.16
CA TRP A 42 14.37 4.42 2.43
C TRP A 42 15.42 5.54 2.46
N GLU A 43 14.95 6.79 2.47
CA GLU A 43 15.83 7.94 2.38
C GLU A 43 16.52 8.27 3.70
N ILE A 44 15.89 7.92 4.82
CA ILE A 44 16.43 8.24 6.16
C ILE A 44 17.11 7.05 6.83
N ALA A 45 16.79 5.82 6.44
CA ALA A 45 17.37 4.63 7.05
C ALA A 45 18.83 4.46 6.66
N PRO A 46 19.70 4.02 7.59
CA PRO A 46 21.10 3.73 7.27
C PRO A 46 21.21 2.71 6.13
N LEU A 47 22.27 2.81 5.34
CA LEU A 47 22.48 1.95 4.17
C LEU A 47 22.50 0.47 4.53
N ASP A 48 23.04 0.11 5.69
CA ASP A 48 23.11 -1.29 6.12
C ASP A 48 21.75 -1.89 6.49
N ARG A 49 20.69 -1.08 6.54
CA ARG A 49 19.33 -1.53 6.83
C ARG A 49 18.45 -1.63 5.58
N GLN A 50 18.95 -1.23 4.42
CA GLN A 50 18.16 -1.21 3.18
C GLN A 50 17.68 -2.60 2.79
N ALA A 51 18.52 -3.61 2.92
CA ALA A 51 18.14 -4.99 2.61
C ALA A 51 16.99 -5.48 3.50
N GLN A 52 16.99 -5.08 4.78
CA GLN A 52 15.92 -5.46 5.71
C GLN A 52 14.61 -4.75 5.37
N LEU A 53 14.68 -3.48 4.96
CA LEU A 53 13.50 -2.75 4.51
C LEU A 53 12.84 -3.46 3.32
N ARG A 54 13.66 -3.93 2.39
CA ARG A 54 13.15 -4.71 1.24
C ARG A 54 12.55 -6.03 1.70
N ALA A 55 13.21 -6.72 2.63
CA ALA A 55 12.73 -8.00 3.13
C ALA A 55 11.37 -7.89 3.80
N PHE A 56 11.06 -6.78 4.47
CA PHE A 56 9.73 -6.56 5.04
C PHE A 56 8.65 -6.56 3.95
N LEU A 57 8.91 -5.90 2.82
CA LEU A 57 7.96 -5.85 1.71
C LEU A 57 7.76 -7.22 1.06
N ASP A 58 8.79 -8.06 1.06
CA ASP A 58 8.74 -9.40 0.47
C ASP A 58 8.06 -10.43 1.38
N ALA A 59 7.80 -10.09 2.64
CA ALA A 59 7.13 -10.98 3.58
C ALA A 59 5.68 -11.22 3.13
N GLU A 60 5.22 -12.48 3.23
CA GLU A 60 3.90 -12.88 2.74
C GLU A 60 2.75 -12.11 3.39
N ASP A 61 2.91 -11.71 4.64
CA ASP A 61 1.84 -11.05 5.39
C ASP A 61 1.89 -9.52 5.32
N PHE A 62 2.94 -8.93 4.75
CA PHE A 62 3.09 -7.46 4.79
C PHE A 62 1.87 -6.75 4.20
N PHE A 63 1.51 -7.06 2.95
CA PHE A 63 0.38 -6.41 2.29
C PHE A 63 -0.99 -6.97 2.71
N GLU A 64 -1.02 -8.07 3.46
CA GLU A 64 -2.27 -8.62 4.00
C GLU A 64 -2.80 -7.80 5.18
N VAL A 65 -1.90 -7.25 6.00
CA VAL A 65 -2.25 -6.68 7.31
C VAL A 65 -2.33 -5.15 7.30
N LEU A 66 -2.24 -4.52 6.14
CA LEU A 66 -2.25 -3.07 6.04
C LEU A 66 -3.58 -2.49 6.55
N ASP A 67 -3.49 -1.37 7.26
CA ASP A 67 -4.67 -0.60 7.63
C ASP A 67 -5.18 0.20 6.42
N VAL A 68 -6.48 0.45 6.40
CA VAL A 68 -7.10 1.32 5.40
C VAL A 68 -6.86 2.77 5.81
N ILE A 69 -6.47 3.60 4.84
CA ILE A 69 -6.37 5.05 5.08
C ILE A 69 -7.75 5.58 5.51
N PRO A 70 -7.84 6.33 6.61
CA PRO A 70 -9.11 6.86 7.09
C PRO A 70 -9.86 7.64 6.00
N GLY A 71 -11.13 7.29 5.81
CA GLY A 71 -11.98 7.93 4.81
C GLY A 71 -11.93 7.32 3.42
N ALA A 72 -10.96 6.44 3.12
CA ALA A 72 -10.82 5.87 1.79
C ALA A 72 -12.04 5.03 1.36
N GLN A 73 -12.55 4.20 2.26
CA GLN A 73 -13.68 3.32 1.92
C GLN A 73 -14.95 4.10 1.58
N PRO A 74 -15.44 5.03 2.43
CA PRO A 74 -16.66 5.76 2.08
C PRO A 74 -16.50 6.66 0.86
N VAL A 75 -15.35 7.31 0.69
CA VAL A 75 -15.11 8.18 -0.45
C VAL A 75 -15.11 7.39 -1.76
N LEU A 76 -14.38 6.27 -1.82
CA LEU A 76 -14.34 5.44 -3.02
C LEU A 76 -15.68 4.77 -3.30
N LYS A 77 -16.42 4.39 -2.25
CA LYS A 77 -17.76 3.84 -2.42
C LYS A 77 -18.69 4.88 -3.08
N ASP A 78 -18.65 6.11 -2.62
CA ASP A 78 -19.43 7.19 -3.20
C ASP A 78 -19.02 7.45 -4.65
N LEU A 79 -17.72 7.51 -4.94
CA LEU A 79 -17.22 7.71 -6.29
C LEU A 79 -17.61 6.57 -7.22
N SER A 80 -17.66 5.32 -6.71
CA SER A 80 -18.01 4.15 -7.53
C SER A 80 -19.44 4.19 -8.07
N GLU A 81 -20.29 5.02 -7.50
CA GLU A 81 -21.66 5.20 -7.97
C GLU A 81 -21.73 6.13 -9.20
N ARG A 82 -20.68 6.90 -9.42
CA ARG A 82 -20.62 7.90 -10.50
C ARG A 82 -19.53 7.62 -11.53
N PHE A 83 -18.54 6.83 -11.17
CA PHE A 83 -17.39 6.52 -12.03
C PHE A 83 -17.07 5.04 -11.96
N GLU A 84 -16.45 4.52 -13.01
CA GLU A 84 -15.82 3.22 -12.96
C GLU A 84 -14.44 3.40 -12.29
N ILE A 85 -14.25 2.74 -11.13
CA ILE A 85 -13.01 2.85 -10.37
C ILE A 85 -12.07 1.74 -10.79
N PHE A 86 -10.87 2.10 -11.23
CA PHE A 86 -9.76 1.19 -11.49
C PHE A 86 -8.67 1.43 -10.46
N ILE A 87 -8.01 0.37 -10.01
CA ILE A 87 -6.92 0.46 -9.05
C ILE A 87 -5.62 0.13 -9.78
N ALA A 88 -4.64 1.05 -9.73
CA ALA A 88 -3.31 0.81 -10.28
C ALA A 88 -2.29 0.73 -9.15
N THR A 89 -1.49 -0.32 -9.14
CA THR A 89 -0.44 -0.51 -8.15
C THR A 89 0.77 -1.19 -8.80
N GLN A 90 1.98 -0.77 -8.40
CA GLN A 90 3.24 -1.32 -8.91
C GLN A 90 3.59 -2.63 -8.20
N ALA A 91 2.68 -3.60 -8.22
CA ALA A 91 2.86 -4.86 -7.52
C ALA A 91 4.00 -5.71 -8.09
N MET A 92 4.36 -5.51 -9.35
CA MET A 92 5.43 -6.28 -9.99
C MET A 92 6.82 -5.98 -9.43
N ALA A 93 7.00 -4.80 -8.83
CA ALA A 93 8.26 -4.47 -8.15
C ALA A 93 8.49 -5.35 -6.91
N VAL A 94 7.42 -5.89 -6.33
CA VAL A 94 7.45 -6.82 -5.20
C VAL A 94 6.54 -8.00 -5.55
N PRO A 95 7.06 -9.02 -6.26
CA PRO A 95 6.22 -10.12 -6.76
C PRO A 95 5.40 -10.82 -5.68
N ASN A 96 5.93 -10.95 -4.46
CA ASN A 96 5.20 -11.56 -3.35
C ASN A 96 4.00 -10.73 -2.87
N SER A 97 3.85 -9.50 -3.36
CA SER A 97 2.72 -8.63 -2.99
C SER A 97 1.46 -8.89 -3.82
N LEU A 98 1.58 -9.60 -4.95
CA LEU A 98 0.45 -9.76 -5.89
C LEU A 98 -0.77 -10.39 -5.23
N GLY A 99 -0.62 -11.59 -4.65
CA GLY A 99 -1.71 -12.27 -3.96
C GLY A 99 -2.23 -11.50 -2.76
N PRO A 100 -1.35 -11.07 -1.83
CA PRO A 100 -1.76 -10.26 -0.69
C PRO A 100 -2.51 -8.98 -1.04
N LYS A 101 -2.06 -8.24 -2.04
CA LYS A 101 -2.76 -7.02 -2.50
C LYS A 101 -4.13 -7.34 -3.07
N TYR A 102 -4.22 -8.42 -3.86
CA TYR A 102 -5.51 -8.87 -4.40
C TYR A 102 -6.49 -9.17 -3.27
N ARG A 103 -6.07 -9.95 -2.27
CA ARG A 103 -6.94 -10.32 -1.15
C ARG A 103 -7.32 -9.13 -0.30
N TRP A 104 -6.38 -8.19 -0.09
CA TRP A 104 -6.62 -6.98 0.67
C TRP A 104 -7.70 -6.11 0.01
N LEU A 105 -7.61 -5.93 -1.31
CA LEU A 105 -8.61 -5.18 -2.07
C LEU A 105 -9.97 -5.83 -2.00
N GLN A 106 -10.04 -7.17 -2.11
CA GLN A 106 -11.30 -7.90 -1.98
C GLN A 106 -11.94 -7.71 -0.61
N ARG A 107 -11.13 -7.72 0.44
CA ARG A 107 -11.59 -7.59 1.81
C ARG A 107 -12.11 -6.20 2.13
N HIS A 108 -11.38 -5.18 1.73
CA HIS A 108 -11.64 -3.80 2.16
C HIS A 108 -12.41 -2.96 1.14
N PHE A 109 -12.38 -3.32 -0.13
CA PHE A 109 -13.05 -2.60 -1.21
C PHE A 109 -13.83 -3.56 -2.11
N PRO A 110 -14.77 -4.34 -1.53
CA PRO A 110 -15.48 -5.39 -2.29
C PRO A 110 -16.37 -4.85 -3.41
N PHE A 111 -16.67 -3.54 -3.39
CA PHE A 111 -17.46 -2.89 -4.43
C PHE A 111 -16.65 -2.58 -5.70
N ILE A 112 -15.32 -2.78 -5.68
CA ILE A 112 -14.48 -2.64 -6.88
C ILE A 112 -14.18 -4.04 -7.41
N PRO A 113 -14.61 -4.36 -8.65
CA PRO A 113 -14.42 -5.71 -9.16
C PRO A 113 -12.96 -6.00 -9.50
N PRO A 114 -12.50 -7.25 -9.33
CA PRO A 114 -11.12 -7.62 -9.67
C PRO A 114 -10.71 -7.32 -11.11
N ALA A 115 -11.69 -7.31 -12.04
CA ALA A 115 -11.41 -6.92 -13.44
C ALA A 115 -10.89 -5.49 -13.56
N HIS A 116 -11.06 -4.67 -12.53
CA HIS A 116 -10.59 -3.28 -12.50
C HIS A 116 -9.24 -3.13 -11.78
N TYR A 117 -8.60 -4.22 -11.36
CA TYR A 117 -7.27 -4.15 -10.76
C TYR A 117 -6.20 -4.16 -11.84
N VAL A 118 -5.29 -3.19 -11.79
CA VAL A 118 -4.15 -3.09 -12.70
C VAL A 118 -2.87 -3.23 -11.87
N PHE A 119 -2.31 -4.44 -11.87
CA PHE A 119 -1.05 -4.74 -11.19
C PHE A 119 0.06 -4.59 -12.22
N CYS A 120 0.85 -3.53 -12.13
CA CYS A 120 1.81 -3.17 -13.15
C CYS A 120 3.23 -3.10 -12.61
N GLY A 121 4.22 -3.11 -13.52
CA GLY A 121 5.62 -2.95 -13.18
C GLY A 121 6.02 -1.49 -13.04
N ASN A 122 5.40 -0.64 -13.85
CA ASN A 122 5.65 0.80 -13.83
C ASN A 122 4.38 1.53 -14.24
N LYS A 123 4.08 2.58 -13.52
CA LYS A 123 2.89 3.38 -13.81
C LYS A 123 3.19 4.48 -14.80
#